data_82d0c4e0ae7ab2dd5db16b20dbdc8328
#
_entry.id   82d0c4e0ae7ab2dd5db16b20dbdc8328
#
_cell.length_a   1.000
_cell.length_b   1.000
_cell.length_c   1.000
_cell.angle_alpha   90.00
_cell.angle_beta   90.00
_cell.angle_gamma   90.00
#
_symmetry.space_group_name_H-M   'P 1'
#
loop_
_entity.id
_entity.type
_entity.pdbx_description
1 polymer ?
#
loop_
_entity_poly.entity_id
_entity_poly.type
_entity_poly.pdbx_seq_one_letter_code
_entity_poly.pdbx_strand_id
1 'polypeptide(L)'
;MGDGIAKITINRPQVRNAFRPQTIIELIEAFNLARDNEEVGVIIFTGEGTEAFCSGGDISVRGDDGYLGEDKLAKKGIGRLNVLDLQVQIRRTPKPIVAMVAGWAIGGGHVLHVVCDLTVAADNAKFG
;
A
#
# COMPACT_ATOMS: atom_id res chain seq x y z
N MET A 1 -9.34 -16.17 6.57
CA MET A 1 -8.14 -16.93 6.14
C MET A 1 -8.40 -18.40 5.86
N GLY A 2 -9.53 -18.95 6.23
CA GLY A 2 -9.84 -20.36 6.01
C GLY A 2 -9.94 -20.79 4.55
N ASP A 3 -10.04 -19.84 3.62
CA ASP A 3 -10.14 -20.07 2.18
C ASP A 3 -8.81 -19.84 1.43
N GLY A 4 -7.72 -19.64 2.16
CA GLY A 4 -6.41 -19.38 1.54
C GLY A 4 -6.18 -17.98 1.04
N ILE A 5 -7.03 -17.04 1.41
CA ILE A 5 -6.94 -15.63 0.98
C ILE A 5 -6.57 -14.75 2.18
N ALA A 6 -5.54 -13.92 2.02
CA ALA A 6 -5.22 -12.86 2.96
C ALA A 6 -5.63 -11.51 2.36
N LYS A 7 -6.34 -10.70 3.14
CA LYS A 7 -6.73 -9.36 2.71
C LYS A 7 -5.93 -8.35 3.50
N ILE A 8 -5.19 -7.51 2.79
CA ILE A 8 -4.41 -6.42 3.37
C ILE A 8 -5.10 -5.12 3.00
N THR A 9 -5.45 -4.31 4.01
CA THR A 9 -6.26 -3.12 3.82
C THR A 9 -5.53 -1.90 4.37
N ILE A 10 -5.41 -0.85 3.54
CA ILE A 10 -4.99 0.46 4.03
C ILE A 10 -6.19 1.06 4.75
N ASN A 11 -6.06 1.29 6.05
CA ASN A 11 -7.17 1.74 6.88
C ASN A 11 -6.94 3.17 7.39
N ARG A 12 -6.96 4.11 6.48
CA ARG A 12 -6.90 5.54 6.78
C ARG A 12 -7.93 6.32 5.97
N PRO A 13 -9.23 5.93 6.02
CA PRO A 13 -10.24 6.53 5.15
C PRO A 13 -10.46 8.03 5.41
N GLN A 14 -10.17 8.52 6.61
CA GLN A 14 -10.29 9.92 6.96
C GLN A 14 -9.34 10.83 6.15
N VAL A 15 -8.29 10.26 5.58
CA VAL A 15 -7.34 10.97 4.71
C VAL A 15 -7.22 10.28 3.34
N ARG A 16 -8.30 9.66 2.89
CA ARG A 16 -8.38 8.92 1.62
C ARG A 16 -7.27 7.90 1.46
N ASN A 17 -6.96 7.21 2.56
CA ASN A 17 -5.95 6.16 2.61
C ASN A 17 -4.56 6.62 2.17
N ALA A 18 -4.25 7.90 2.38
CA ALA A 18 -2.91 8.42 2.17
C ALA A 18 -1.94 7.73 3.13
N PHE A 19 -0.73 7.44 2.66
CA PHE A 19 0.25 6.75 3.49
C PHE A 19 1.25 7.73 4.10
N ARG A 20 1.71 7.38 5.28
CA ARG A 20 2.83 8.02 5.97
C ARG A 20 3.86 6.92 6.27
N PRO A 21 5.07 7.26 6.76
CA PRO A 21 6.10 6.23 7.01
C PRO A 21 5.62 5.05 7.83
N GLN A 22 4.84 5.29 8.87
CA GLN A 22 4.29 4.21 9.70
C GLN A 22 3.39 3.28 8.90
N THR A 23 2.57 3.82 8.00
CA THR A 23 1.70 3.02 7.13
C THR A 23 2.52 2.08 6.27
N ILE A 24 3.61 2.57 5.70
CA ILE A 24 4.49 1.76 4.85
C ILE A 24 5.14 0.62 5.65
N ILE A 25 5.60 0.91 6.86
CA ILE A 25 6.20 -0.09 7.73
C ILE A 25 5.19 -1.20 8.04
N GLU A 26 3.97 -0.83 8.39
CA GLU A 26 2.91 -1.78 8.71
C GLU A 26 2.51 -2.61 7.48
N LEU A 27 2.49 -2.01 6.28
CA LEU A 27 2.21 -2.74 5.05
C LEU A 27 3.31 -3.76 4.74
N ILE A 28 4.57 -3.38 4.91
CA ILE A 28 5.70 -4.30 4.72
C ILE A 28 5.55 -5.51 5.65
N GLU A 29 5.24 -5.27 6.92
CA GLU A 29 5.03 -6.35 7.88
C GLU A 29 3.86 -7.25 7.48
N ALA A 30 2.74 -6.66 7.05
CA ALA A 30 1.56 -7.42 6.64
C ALA A 30 1.85 -8.30 5.43
N PHE A 31 2.55 -7.77 4.41
CA PHE A 31 2.94 -8.56 3.25
C PHE A 31 3.91 -9.68 3.61
N ASN A 32 4.84 -9.44 4.54
CA ASN A 32 5.75 -10.49 5.01
C ASN A 32 4.98 -11.62 5.70
N LEU A 33 4.02 -11.27 6.56
CA LEU A 33 3.21 -12.27 7.25
C LEU A 33 2.38 -13.11 6.26
N ALA A 34 1.77 -12.45 5.26
CA ALA A 34 0.97 -13.15 4.26
C ALA A 34 1.85 -14.03 3.37
N ARG A 35 3.04 -13.55 3.00
CA ARG A 35 3.98 -14.35 2.21
C ARG A 35 4.41 -15.62 2.93
N ASP A 36 4.69 -15.51 4.23
CA ASP A 36 5.27 -16.61 5.01
C ASP A 36 4.21 -17.58 5.56
N ASN A 37 2.93 -17.23 5.50
CA ASN A 37 1.86 -18.10 5.97
C ASN A 37 1.51 -19.14 4.90
N GLU A 38 1.78 -20.41 5.20
CA GLU A 38 1.56 -21.50 4.25
C GLU A 38 0.09 -21.68 3.85
N GLU A 39 -0.84 -21.20 4.66
CA GLU A 39 -2.27 -21.29 4.36
C GLU A 39 -2.74 -20.22 3.37
N VAL A 40 -1.90 -19.21 3.08
CA VAL A 40 -2.25 -18.13 2.18
C VAL A 40 -1.75 -18.45 0.77
N GLY A 41 -2.68 -18.53 -0.18
CA GLY A 41 -2.35 -18.75 -1.58
C GLY A 41 -2.48 -17.49 -2.44
N VAL A 42 -3.33 -16.55 -2.03
CA VAL A 42 -3.58 -15.30 -2.76
C VAL A 42 -3.69 -14.15 -1.76
N ILE A 43 -3.16 -13.00 -2.14
CA ILE A 43 -3.23 -11.77 -1.32
C ILE A 43 -4.11 -10.77 -2.04
N ILE A 44 -5.09 -10.20 -1.34
CA ILE A 44 -5.89 -9.09 -1.83
C ILE A 44 -5.41 -7.82 -1.13
N PHE A 45 -5.10 -6.79 -1.91
CA PHE A 45 -4.64 -5.51 -1.41
C PHE A 45 -5.66 -4.44 -1.76
N THR A 46 -6.19 -3.75 -0.76
CA THR A 46 -7.26 -2.78 -0.96
C THR A 46 -7.15 -1.61 0.00
N GLY A 47 -8.00 -0.60 -0.17
CA GLY A 47 -8.18 0.50 0.78
C GLY A 47 -9.53 0.41 1.46
N GLU A 48 -9.61 0.86 2.70
CA GLU A 48 -10.86 0.87 3.44
C GLU A 48 -11.83 1.86 2.82
N GLY A 49 -13.10 1.45 2.70
CA GLY A 49 -14.15 2.27 2.14
C GLY A 49 -14.18 2.27 0.62
N THR A 50 -14.97 3.18 0.05
CA THR A 50 -15.19 3.28 -1.39
C THR A 50 -14.70 4.59 -2.00
N GLU A 51 -14.17 5.51 -1.19
CA GLU A 51 -13.75 6.82 -1.65
C GLU A 51 -12.36 6.82 -2.28
N ALA A 52 -11.45 6.03 -1.73
CA ALA A 52 -10.11 5.92 -2.26
C ALA A 52 -9.48 4.58 -1.93
N PHE A 53 -8.74 4.05 -2.89
CA PHE A 53 -7.79 2.97 -2.64
C PHE A 53 -6.59 3.53 -1.88
N CYS A 54 -5.94 4.53 -2.45
CA CYS A 54 -4.83 5.24 -1.84
C CYS A 54 -4.57 6.54 -2.61
N SER A 55 -4.55 7.65 -1.91
CA SER A 55 -4.35 8.97 -2.52
C SER A 55 -2.88 9.40 -2.54
N GLY A 56 -1.95 8.48 -2.24
CA GLY A 56 -0.52 8.78 -2.25
C GLY A 56 0.00 9.13 -0.87
N GLY A 57 1.06 9.90 -0.81
CA GLY A 57 1.65 10.30 0.45
C GLY A 57 0.82 11.34 1.18
N ASP A 58 0.80 11.24 2.48
CA ASP A 58 0.01 12.14 3.33
C ASP A 58 0.70 13.49 3.44
N ILE A 59 0.19 14.49 2.72
CA ILE A 59 0.76 15.83 2.71
C ILE A 59 0.50 16.60 4.00
N SER A 60 -0.47 16.16 4.82
CA SER A 60 -0.77 16.83 6.09
C SER A 60 0.31 16.64 7.15
N VAL A 61 1.14 15.61 7.00
CA VAL A 61 2.28 15.34 7.89
C VAL A 61 3.62 15.72 7.25
N ARG A 62 3.58 16.38 6.09
CA ARG A 62 4.76 16.88 5.42
C ARG A 62 5.42 17.96 6.30
N GLY A 63 6.70 17.85 6.51
CA GLY A 63 7.44 18.77 7.38
C GLY A 63 7.90 18.12 8.67
N ASP A 64 7.08 17.26 9.27
CA ASP A 64 7.46 16.56 10.51
C ASP A 64 7.61 15.06 10.27
N ASP A 65 6.52 14.35 10.06
CA ASP A 65 6.50 12.89 9.92
C ASP A 65 6.11 12.41 8.52
N GLY A 66 5.84 13.32 7.59
CA GLY A 66 5.47 12.99 6.22
C GLY A 66 6.66 12.96 5.29
N TYR A 67 6.48 13.48 4.07
CA TYR A 67 7.54 13.46 3.06
C TYR A 67 8.81 14.20 3.48
N LEU A 68 8.69 15.34 4.15
CA LEU A 68 9.88 16.05 4.62
C LEU A 68 10.54 15.32 5.78
N GLY A 69 9.75 14.65 6.62
CA GLY A 69 10.28 13.74 7.62
C GLY A 69 11.00 12.57 6.98
N GLU A 70 10.43 12.04 5.91
CA GLU A 70 11.08 10.99 5.13
C GLU A 70 12.41 11.45 4.54
N ASP A 71 12.49 12.69 4.06
CA ASP A 71 13.73 13.23 3.54
C ASP A 71 14.81 13.29 4.61
N LYS A 72 14.45 13.68 5.84
CA LYS A 72 15.39 13.66 6.96
C LYS A 72 15.83 12.23 7.27
N LEU A 73 14.90 11.29 7.25
CA LEU A 73 15.22 9.88 7.47
C LEU A 73 16.01 9.30 6.30
N ALA A 74 15.73 9.73 5.08
CA ALA A 74 16.45 9.30 3.90
C ALA A 74 17.92 9.70 3.96
N LYS A 75 18.24 10.85 4.53
CA LYS A 75 19.63 11.26 4.78
C LYS A 75 20.32 10.30 5.73
N LYS A 76 19.55 9.59 6.56
CA LYS A 76 20.04 8.54 7.46
C LYS A 76 19.95 7.16 6.83
N GLY A 77 19.53 7.09 5.56
CA GLY A 77 19.40 5.82 4.83
C GLY A 77 18.17 5.00 5.20
N ILE A 78 17.13 5.62 5.75
CA ILE A 78 15.95 4.90 6.25
C ILE A 78 14.66 5.27 5.51
N GLY A 79 14.30 6.55 5.48
CA GLY A 79 12.92 6.95 5.15
C GLY A 79 12.49 6.68 3.72
N ARG A 80 13.26 7.18 2.74
CA ARG A 80 12.91 7.03 1.33
C ARG A 80 12.90 5.56 0.89
N LEU A 81 13.78 4.76 1.48
CA LEU A 81 13.88 3.34 1.16
C LEU A 81 12.62 2.56 1.50
N ASN A 82 11.85 3.00 2.51
CA ASN A 82 10.64 2.27 2.93
C ASN A 82 9.61 2.15 1.81
N VAL A 83 9.33 3.22 1.06
CA VAL A 83 8.36 3.17 -0.04
C VAL A 83 8.85 2.26 -1.17
N LEU A 84 10.12 2.41 -1.54
CA LEU A 84 10.72 1.56 -2.57
C LEU A 84 10.75 0.11 -2.11
N ASP A 85 11.08 -0.14 -0.84
CA ASP A 85 11.10 -1.49 -0.28
C ASP A 85 9.73 -2.15 -0.38
N LEU A 86 8.66 -1.41 -0.09
CA LEU A 86 7.31 -1.94 -0.24
C LEU A 86 7.02 -2.31 -1.70
N GLN A 87 7.34 -1.44 -2.65
CA GLN A 87 7.11 -1.68 -4.07
C GLN A 87 7.88 -2.91 -4.55
N VAL A 88 9.15 -3.01 -4.17
CA VAL A 88 10.00 -4.16 -4.51
C VAL A 88 9.46 -5.44 -3.88
N GLN A 89 9.03 -5.37 -2.63
CA GLN A 89 8.47 -6.51 -1.92
C GLN A 89 7.22 -7.04 -2.62
N ILE A 90 6.32 -6.15 -3.03
CA ILE A 90 5.10 -6.56 -3.74
C ILE A 90 5.49 -7.28 -5.04
N ARG A 91 6.41 -6.71 -5.81
CA ARG A 91 6.85 -7.32 -7.07
C ARG A 91 7.55 -8.67 -6.88
N ARG A 92 8.22 -8.86 -5.76
CA ARG A 92 8.99 -10.08 -5.48
C ARG A 92 8.20 -11.13 -4.70
N THR A 93 7.00 -10.82 -4.25
CA THR A 93 6.19 -11.78 -3.52
C THR A 93 5.80 -12.93 -4.45
N PRO A 94 6.08 -14.19 -4.06
CA PRO A 94 5.83 -15.34 -4.95
C PRO A 94 4.37 -15.75 -5.01
N LYS A 95 3.49 -15.10 -4.28
CA LYS A 95 2.05 -15.35 -4.29
C LYS A 95 1.36 -14.28 -5.12
N PRO A 96 0.27 -14.61 -5.86
CA PRO A 96 -0.49 -13.60 -6.57
C PRO A 96 -1.02 -12.53 -5.64
N ILE A 97 -0.85 -11.26 -6.02
CA ILE A 97 -1.40 -10.12 -5.32
C ILE A 97 -2.38 -9.43 -6.24
N VAL A 98 -3.64 -9.34 -5.82
CA VAL A 98 -4.71 -8.69 -6.57
C VAL A 98 -5.07 -7.39 -5.85
N ALA A 99 -4.88 -6.27 -6.53
CA ALA A 99 -5.32 -4.98 -6.02
C ALA A 99 -6.81 -4.81 -6.32
N MET A 100 -7.59 -4.50 -5.30
CA MET A 100 -9.00 -4.13 -5.45
C MET A 100 -9.11 -2.64 -5.25
N VAL A 101 -9.41 -1.90 -6.32
CA VAL A 101 -9.38 -0.44 -6.33
C VAL A 101 -10.80 0.11 -6.44
N ALA A 102 -11.23 0.86 -5.43
CA ALA A 102 -12.46 1.65 -5.45
C ALA A 102 -12.06 3.10 -5.16
N GLY A 103 -12.64 4.05 -5.92
CA GLY A 103 -12.31 5.47 -5.76
C GLY A 103 -10.94 5.84 -6.31
N TRP A 104 -10.28 6.76 -5.63
CA TRP A 104 -9.03 7.36 -6.11
C TRP A 104 -7.81 6.46 -5.87
N ALA A 105 -6.96 6.35 -6.89
CA ALA A 105 -5.62 5.78 -6.78
C ALA A 105 -4.66 6.76 -7.46
N ILE A 106 -3.97 7.57 -6.68
CA ILE A 106 -3.25 8.77 -7.15
C ILE A 106 -1.79 8.72 -6.72
N GLY A 107 -0.90 9.15 -7.59
CA GLY A 107 0.52 9.26 -7.29
C GLY A 107 1.10 7.94 -6.81
N GLY A 108 1.69 7.92 -5.60
CA GLY A 108 2.20 6.69 -5.00
C GLY A 108 1.14 5.62 -4.84
N GLY A 109 -0.13 6.01 -4.64
CA GLY A 109 -1.24 5.06 -4.57
C GLY A 109 -1.50 4.37 -5.90
N HIS A 110 -1.33 5.09 -7.01
CA HIS A 110 -1.42 4.49 -8.34
C HIS A 110 -0.28 3.49 -8.56
N VAL A 111 0.93 3.83 -8.13
CA VAL A 111 2.07 2.92 -8.25
C VAL A 111 1.84 1.64 -7.47
N LEU A 112 1.25 1.73 -6.28
CA LEU A 112 1.03 0.55 -5.43
C LEU A 112 0.17 -0.51 -6.12
N HIS A 113 -0.89 -0.11 -6.85
CA HIS A 113 -1.69 -1.13 -7.55
C HIS A 113 -1.01 -1.62 -8.82
N VAL A 114 -0.24 -0.75 -9.49
CA VAL A 114 0.45 -1.13 -10.73
C VAL A 114 1.48 -2.22 -10.48
N VAL A 115 2.14 -2.21 -9.33
CA VAL A 115 3.15 -3.23 -9.01
C VAL A 115 2.53 -4.57 -8.58
N CYS A 116 1.22 -4.63 -8.34
CA CYS A 116 0.52 -5.88 -8.08
C CYS A 116 0.40 -6.70 -9.39
N ASP A 117 0.05 -7.97 -9.24
CA ASP A 117 -0.07 -8.86 -10.40
C ASP A 117 -1.31 -8.55 -11.24
N LEU A 118 -2.42 -8.21 -10.58
CA LEU A 118 -3.69 -7.87 -11.22
C LEU A 118 -4.33 -6.71 -10.47
N THR A 119 -5.11 -5.91 -11.20
CA THR A 119 -5.94 -4.86 -10.60
C THR A 119 -7.39 -5.08 -11.01
N VAL A 120 -8.27 -5.16 -10.02
CA VAL A 120 -9.71 -5.16 -10.23
C VAL A 120 -10.21 -3.78 -9.81
N ALA A 121 -10.80 -3.05 -10.75
CA ALA A 121 -11.25 -1.68 -10.53
C ALA A 121 -12.77 -1.64 -10.43
N ALA A 122 -13.28 -0.99 -9.39
CA ALA A 122 -14.70 -0.70 -9.28
C ALA A 122 -15.11 0.38 -10.29
N ASP A 123 -16.40 0.53 -10.51
CA ASP A 123 -16.94 1.51 -11.48
C ASP A 123 -16.51 2.94 -11.14
N ASN A 124 -16.31 3.24 -9.86
CA ASN A 124 -15.91 4.57 -9.41
C ASN A 124 -14.39 4.76 -9.33
N ALA A 125 -13.60 3.81 -9.78
CA ALA A 125 -12.15 3.92 -9.70
C ALA A 125 -11.63 5.05 -10.60
N LYS A 126 -10.70 5.84 -10.06
CA LYS A 126 -10.06 6.96 -10.77
C LYS A 126 -8.57 6.89 -10.54
N PHE A 127 -7.81 6.88 -11.62
CA PHE A 127 -6.36 6.72 -11.59
C PHE A 127 -5.67 8.01 -11.99
N GLY A 128 -4.56 8.31 -11.31
CA GLY A 128 -3.81 9.51 -11.64
C GLY A 128 -2.35 9.53 -11.25
#